data_79184e03286f65fe2e10e7479d747fd0
#
_entry.id   79184e03286f65fe2e10e7479d747fd0
#
_cell.length_a   1.000
_cell.length_b   1.000
_cell.length_c   1.000
_cell.angle_alpha   90.00
_cell.angle_beta   90.00
_cell.angle_gamma   90.00
#
_symmetry.space_group_name_H-M   'P 1'
#
loop_
_entity.id
_entity.type
_entity.pdbx_description
1 polymer ?
#
loop_
_entity_poly.entity_id
_entity_poly.type
_entity_poly.pdbx_seq_one_letter_code
_entity_poly.pdbx_strand_id
1 'polypeptide(L)'
;MGLLGIPLGLLWAVLAPATPVIKSGPTQAVYGQAQPEQPIAADGWFSLLGLGFGVLAALVVWLVLRRYRGPVGLVVVVAGGLAAALVAWQVGRRIGLSGYERLLDSAPDGTRLAKPADLRAGGIEMVLGVLPVPHGNLLLAAFGAAVAYTLLAGWSRWPSLRPEPEPDPAWFVPPTGYPDGTARPPLDHSGGTVASPVGYPEGAAPPPVSSEPAAPWPAPPAAPAPPAPGAAEPPRG
;
A
#
# COMPACT_ATOMS: atom_id res chain seq x y z
N MET A 1 -1.36 0.56 -15.20
CA MET A 1 -2.30 0.40 -14.11
C MET A 1 -3.46 1.40 -14.17
N GLY A 2 -3.23 2.71 -14.39
CA GLY A 2 -4.32 3.70 -14.48
C GLY A 2 -5.42 3.33 -15.47
N LEU A 3 -5.08 2.78 -16.63
CA LEU A 3 -6.05 2.33 -17.64
C LEU A 3 -7.02 1.24 -17.13
N LEU A 4 -6.62 0.44 -16.14
CA LEU A 4 -7.50 -0.53 -15.50
C LEU A 4 -8.60 0.14 -14.65
N GLY A 5 -8.47 1.42 -14.37
CA GLY A 5 -9.54 2.23 -13.78
C GLY A 5 -10.77 2.36 -14.70
N ILE A 6 -10.62 2.22 -16.03
CA ILE A 6 -11.76 2.31 -16.96
C ILE A 6 -12.77 1.19 -16.70
N PRO A 7 -12.40 -0.10 -16.79
CA PRO A 7 -13.34 -1.18 -16.50
C PRO A 7 -13.85 -1.15 -15.05
N LEU A 8 -13.02 -0.69 -14.11
CA LEU A 8 -13.43 -0.53 -12.72
C LEU A 8 -14.53 0.54 -12.57
N GLY A 9 -14.40 1.68 -13.26
CA GLY A 9 -15.40 2.74 -13.27
C GLY A 9 -16.70 2.34 -13.97
N LEU A 10 -16.61 1.55 -15.06
CA LEU A 10 -17.77 0.96 -15.73
C LEU A 10 -18.52 0.00 -14.77
N LEU A 11 -17.78 -0.85 -14.10
CA LEU A 11 -18.35 -1.79 -13.14
C LEU A 11 -19.04 -1.07 -11.98
N TRP A 12 -18.40 -0.01 -11.45
CA TRP A 12 -19.01 0.82 -10.43
C TRP A 12 -20.29 1.51 -10.91
N ALA A 13 -20.29 2.08 -12.13
CA ALA A 13 -21.48 2.74 -12.68
C ALA A 13 -22.68 1.79 -12.86
N VAL A 14 -22.41 0.49 -13.09
CA VAL A 14 -23.45 -0.55 -13.19
C VAL A 14 -23.95 -1.00 -11.82
N LEU A 15 -23.06 -1.13 -10.83
CA LEU A 15 -23.39 -1.64 -9.50
C LEU A 15 -23.95 -0.56 -8.57
N ALA A 16 -23.53 0.69 -8.75
CA ALA A 16 -23.97 1.80 -7.91
C ALA A 16 -25.41 2.18 -8.23
N PRO A 17 -26.30 2.21 -7.23
CA PRO A 17 -27.70 2.57 -7.44
C PRO A 17 -27.82 4.07 -7.79
N ALA A 18 -28.63 4.36 -8.80
CA ALA A 18 -29.01 5.74 -9.14
C ALA A 18 -29.89 6.34 -8.04
N THR A 19 -29.68 7.62 -7.75
CA THR A 19 -30.42 8.31 -6.69
C THR A 19 -31.71 8.93 -7.28
N PRO A 20 -32.91 8.61 -6.75
CA PRO A 20 -34.15 9.25 -7.17
C PRO A 20 -34.18 10.70 -6.69
N VAL A 21 -34.39 11.62 -7.62
CA VAL A 21 -34.52 13.05 -7.38
C VAL A 21 -35.77 13.57 -8.03
N ILE A 22 -36.32 14.68 -7.54
CA ILE A 22 -37.49 15.37 -8.09
C ILE A 22 -37.03 16.71 -8.63
N LYS A 23 -37.33 17.01 -9.88
CA LYS A 23 -37.05 18.31 -10.46
C LYS A 23 -37.84 19.40 -9.73
N SER A 24 -37.14 20.45 -9.30
CA SER A 24 -37.71 21.57 -8.54
C SER A 24 -37.41 22.94 -9.15
N GLY A 25 -36.90 22.98 -10.38
CA GLY A 25 -36.56 24.21 -11.08
C GLY A 25 -35.81 23.93 -12.38
N PRO A 26 -35.45 24.96 -13.15
CA PRO A 26 -34.84 24.80 -14.48
C PRO A 26 -33.58 23.94 -14.49
N THR A 27 -32.72 24.05 -13.48
CA THR A 27 -31.47 23.32 -13.37
C THR A 27 -31.29 22.63 -11.99
N GLN A 28 -32.38 22.56 -11.21
CA GLN A 28 -32.32 22.05 -9.83
C GLN A 28 -33.17 20.80 -9.66
N ALA A 29 -32.66 19.87 -8.88
CA ALA A 29 -33.39 18.70 -8.44
C ALA A 29 -33.12 18.47 -6.93
N VAL A 30 -34.16 18.16 -6.21
CA VAL A 30 -34.10 17.86 -4.76
C VAL A 30 -34.27 16.36 -4.54
N TYR A 31 -33.69 15.87 -3.47
CA TYR A 31 -33.88 14.48 -3.07
C TYR A 31 -35.36 14.25 -2.68
N GLY A 32 -35.93 13.17 -3.20
CA GLY A 32 -37.30 12.80 -2.87
C GLY A 32 -37.49 12.30 -1.44
N GLN A 33 -36.40 12.05 -0.73
CA GLN A 33 -36.37 11.60 0.66
C GLN A 33 -35.35 12.44 1.45
N ALA A 34 -35.60 12.65 2.75
CA ALA A 34 -34.73 13.45 3.60
C ALA A 34 -33.32 12.82 3.76
N GLN A 35 -33.22 11.50 3.75
CA GLN A 35 -31.97 10.75 3.82
C GLN A 35 -31.96 9.62 2.78
N PRO A 36 -31.53 9.88 1.55
CA PRO A 36 -31.42 8.85 0.54
C PRO A 36 -30.28 7.87 0.87
N GLU A 37 -30.54 6.57 0.85
CA GLU A 37 -29.55 5.52 1.10
C GLU A 37 -28.64 5.25 -0.12
N GLN A 38 -29.13 5.56 -1.31
CA GLN A 38 -28.44 5.27 -2.58
C GLN A 38 -27.05 5.89 -2.69
N PRO A 39 -26.79 7.15 -2.30
CA PRO A 39 -25.44 7.72 -2.32
C PRO A 39 -24.48 6.99 -1.38
N ILE A 40 -24.96 6.55 -0.22
CA ILE A 40 -24.14 5.77 0.73
C ILE A 40 -23.81 4.40 0.14
N ALA A 41 -24.77 3.76 -0.51
CA ALA A 41 -24.55 2.50 -1.21
C ALA A 41 -23.58 2.66 -2.39
N ALA A 42 -23.64 3.76 -3.13
CA ALA A 42 -22.70 4.06 -4.22
C ALA A 42 -21.26 4.22 -3.71
N ASP A 43 -21.09 4.92 -2.58
CA ASP A 43 -19.79 5.05 -1.90
C ASP A 43 -19.28 3.68 -1.38
N GLY A 44 -20.19 2.86 -0.82
CA GLY A 44 -19.87 1.51 -0.37
C GLY A 44 -19.37 0.61 -1.51
N TRP A 45 -20.06 0.61 -2.64
CA TRP A 45 -19.62 -0.16 -3.82
C TRP A 45 -18.28 0.32 -4.35
N PHE A 46 -18.04 1.63 -4.42
CA PHE A 46 -16.73 2.17 -4.83
C PHE A 46 -15.62 1.74 -3.91
N SER A 47 -15.88 1.76 -2.60
CA SER A 47 -14.93 1.36 -1.56
C SER A 47 -14.54 -0.11 -1.68
N LEU A 48 -15.51 -1.00 -1.82
CA LEU A 48 -15.29 -2.45 -1.97
C LEU A 48 -14.51 -2.76 -3.25
N LEU A 49 -14.94 -2.17 -4.37
CA LEU A 49 -14.26 -2.34 -5.65
C LEU A 49 -12.84 -1.79 -5.63
N GLY A 50 -12.65 -0.62 -5.00
CA GLY A 50 -11.33 -0.01 -4.84
C GLY A 50 -10.39 -0.87 -4.00
N LEU A 51 -10.83 -1.33 -2.82
CA LEU A 51 -10.05 -2.23 -1.97
C LEU A 51 -9.71 -3.54 -2.69
N GLY A 52 -10.71 -4.19 -3.28
CA GLY A 52 -10.50 -5.43 -4.04
C GLY A 52 -9.52 -5.26 -5.19
N PHE A 53 -9.65 -4.17 -5.95
CA PHE A 53 -8.71 -3.83 -7.01
C PHE A 53 -7.30 -3.61 -6.48
N GLY A 54 -7.14 -2.88 -5.38
CA GLY A 54 -5.85 -2.64 -4.74
C GLY A 54 -5.15 -3.93 -4.33
N VAL A 55 -5.87 -4.85 -3.70
CA VAL A 55 -5.35 -6.18 -3.32
C VAL A 55 -4.94 -6.97 -4.55
N LEU A 56 -5.79 -7.05 -5.58
CA LEU A 56 -5.48 -7.76 -6.82
C LEU A 56 -4.27 -7.16 -7.55
N ALA A 57 -4.18 -5.82 -7.61
CA ALA A 57 -3.06 -5.12 -8.21
C ALA A 57 -1.75 -5.45 -7.48
N ALA A 58 -1.76 -5.48 -6.14
CA ALA A 58 -0.60 -5.86 -5.34
C ALA A 58 -0.17 -7.31 -5.61
N LEU A 59 -1.12 -8.25 -5.68
CA LEU A 59 -0.85 -9.65 -6.02
C LEU A 59 -0.23 -9.79 -7.41
N VAL A 60 -0.83 -9.15 -8.42
CA VAL A 60 -0.33 -9.20 -9.80
C VAL A 60 1.10 -8.63 -9.87
N VAL A 61 1.33 -7.45 -9.28
CA VAL A 61 2.67 -6.85 -9.26
C VAL A 61 3.67 -7.74 -8.54
N TRP A 62 3.28 -8.31 -7.40
CA TRP A 62 4.13 -9.21 -6.64
C TRP A 62 4.52 -10.47 -7.42
N LEU A 63 3.60 -11.04 -8.18
CA LEU A 63 3.83 -12.27 -8.96
C LEU A 63 4.58 -12.00 -10.27
N VAL A 64 4.21 -10.91 -10.97
CA VAL A 64 4.75 -10.60 -12.31
C VAL A 64 6.10 -9.87 -12.20
N LEU A 65 6.19 -8.88 -11.31
CA LEU A 65 7.38 -8.03 -11.19
C LEU A 65 8.35 -8.55 -10.10
N ARG A 66 8.65 -9.84 -10.12
CA ARG A 66 9.55 -10.48 -9.15
C ARG A 66 10.90 -9.76 -9.00
N ARG A 67 11.39 -9.19 -10.11
CA ARG A 67 12.69 -8.48 -10.16
C ARG A 67 12.67 -7.13 -9.44
N TYR A 68 11.48 -6.50 -9.33
CA TYR A 68 11.30 -5.19 -8.73
C TYR A 68 10.63 -5.25 -7.35
N ARG A 69 10.68 -6.39 -6.68
CA ARG A 69 10.20 -6.51 -5.30
C ARG A 69 11.01 -5.60 -4.39
N GLY A 70 10.33 -4.89 -3.50
CA GLY A 70 10.93 -3.94 -2.57
C GLY A 70 10.19 -2.60 -2.55
N PRO A 71 10.82 -1.51 -2.04
CA PRO A 71 10.15 -0.22 -1.89
C PRO A 71 9.66 0.37 -3.22
N VAL A 72 10.39 0.14 -4.32
CA VAL A 72 9.96 0.59 -5.65
C VAL A 72 8.65 -0.08 -6.08
N GLY A 73 8.51 -1.38 -5.84
CA GLY A 73 7.28 -2.12 -6.14
C GLY A 73 6.08 -1.59 -5.32
N LEU A 74 6.30 -1.26 -4.04
CA LEU A 74 5.29 -0.65 -3.19
C LEU A 74 4.82 0.70 -3.76
N VAL A 75 5.75 1.59 -4.10
CA VAL A 75 5.42 2.91 -4.67
C VAL A 75 4.64 2.77 -5.96
N VAL A 76 5.06 1.86 -6.86
CA VAL A 76 4.38 1.61 -8.14
C VAL A 76 2.95 1.12 -7.94
N VAL A 77 2.72 0.21 -6.99
CA VAL A 77 1.39 -0.36 -6.78
C VAL A 77 0.45 0.64 -6.10
N VAL A 78 0.96 1.45 -5.17
CA VAL A 78 0.20 2.51 -4.49
C VAL A 78 -0.17 3.62 -5.46
N ALA A 79 0.79 4.14 -6.21
CA ALA A 79 0.55 5.17 -7.23
C ALA A 79 -0.37 4.65 -8.34
N GLY A 80 -0.19 3.40 -8.77
CA GLY A 80 -1.04 2.74 -9.75
C GLY A 80 -2.47 2.54 -9.26
N GLY A 81 -2.66 2.17 -8.01
CA GLY A 81 -3.97 2.04 -7.36
C GLY A 81 -4.70 3.37 -7.27
N LEU A 82 -3.98 4.43 -6.86
CA LEU A 82 -4.53 5.77 -6.80
C LEU A 82 -4.94 6.28 -8.20
N ALA A 83 -4.06 6.13 -9.19
CA ALA A 83 -4.36 6.53 -10.57
C ALA A 83 -5.57 5.77 -11.13
N ALA A 84 -5.70 4.47 -10.85
CA ALA A 84 -6.84 3.67 -11.25
C ALA A 84 -8.14 4.13 -10.58
N ALA A 85 -8.11 4.46 -9.28
CA ALA A 85 -9.27 5.00 -8.56
C ALA A 85 -9.73 6.35 -9.13
N LEU A 86 -8.80 7.25 -9.45
CA LEU A 86 -9.11 8.54 -10.07
C LEU A 86 -9.76 8.36 -11.44
N VAL A 87 -9.21 7.48 -12.28
CA VAL A 87 -9.79 7.17 -13.59
C VAL A 87 -11.16 6.52 -13.44
N ALA A 88 -11.31 5.56 -12.52
CA ALA A 88 -12.58 4.88 -12.27
C ALA A 88 -13.67 5.87 -11.84
N TRP A 89 -13.36 6.78 -10.94
CA TRP A 89 -14.28 7.83 -10.51
C TRP A 89 -14.67 8.76 -11.67
N GLN A 90 -13.67 9.25 -12.43
CA GLN A 90 -13.93 10.14 -13.56
C GLN A 90 -14.76 9.50 -14.68
N VAL A 91 -14.51 8.22 -14.97
CA VAL A 91 -15.27 7.46 -15.96
C VAL A 91 -16.68 7.17 -15.43
N GLY A 92 -16.76 6.61 -14.23
CA GLY A 92 -18.04 6.17 -13.66
C GLY A 92 -19.05 7.31 -13.50
N ARG A 93 -18.63 8.47 -12.96
CA ARG A 93 -19.50 9.63 -12.76
C ARG A 93 -20.01 10.26 -14.06
N ARG A 94 -19.28 10.08 -15.18
CA ARG A 94 -19.70 10.62 -16.49
C ARG A 94 -20.74 9.76 -17.19
N ILE A 95 -20.85 8.50 -16.77
CA ILE A 95 -21.81 7.57 -17.36
C ILE A 95 -23.22 7.97 -16.93
N GLY A 96 -24.07 8.20 -17.92
CA GLY A 96 -25.45 8.62 -17.70
C GLY A 96 -25.63 10.12 -17.40
N LEU A 97 -24.55 10.87 -17.11
CA LEU A 97 -24.66 12.30 -16.75
C LEU A 97 -25.28 13.13 -17.87
N SER A 98 -24.86 12.93 -19.11
CA SER A 98 -25.40 13.67 -20.28
C SER A 98 -26.88 13.33 -20.55
N GLY A 99 -27.33 12.12 -20.24
CA GLY A 99 -28.73 11.72 -20.28
C GLY A 99 -29.54 12.40 -19.18
N TYR A 100 -29.01 12.42 -17.97
CA TYR A 100 -29.61 13.08 -16.82
C TYR A 100 -29.76 14.59 -17.03
N GLU A 101 -28.72 15.27 -17.52
CA GLU A 101 -28.73 16.71 -17.83
C GLU A 101 -29.80 17.05 -18.87
N ARG A 102 -29.87 16.29 -19.97
CA ARG A 102 -30.92 16.49 -20.99
C ARG A 102 -32.32 16.32 -20.42
N LEU A 103 -32.55 15.33 -19.56
CA LEU A 103 -33.83 15.14 -18.91
C LEU A 103 -34.11 16.25 -17.89
N LEU A 104 -33.11 16.73 -17.19
CA LEU A 104 -33.25 17.84 -16.26
C LEU A 104 -33.66 19.13 -16.98
N ASP A 105 -33.15 19.39 -18.18
CA ASP A 105 -33.48 20.57 -18.96
C ASP A 105 -34.90 20.51 -19.58
N SER A 106 -35.32 19.32 -20.07
CA SER A 106 -36.54 19.16 -20.86
C SER A 106 -37.76 18.75 -20.09
N ALA A 107 -37.59 18.07 -18.93
CA ALA A 107 -38.74 17.56 -18.15
C ALA A 107 -39.47 18.70 -17.41
N PRO A 108 -40.79 18.60 -17.19
CA PRO A 108 -41.53 19.52 -16.36
C PRO A 108 -41.16 19.37 -14.86
N ASP A 109 -41.38 20.47 -14.09
CA ASP A 109 -41.18 20.44 -12.65
C ASP A 109 -42.07 19.37 -11.96
N GLY A 110 -41.55 18.76 -10.90
CA GLY A 110 -42.21 17.64 -10.23
C GLY A 110 -41.89 16.27 -10.83
N THR A 111 -41.19 16.19 -11.97
CA THR A 111 -40.83 14.92 -12.60
C THR A 111 -39.75 14.20 -11.75
N ARG A 112 -39.94 12.88 -11.57
CA ARG A 112 -38.94 12.01 -10.91
C ARG A 112 -37.85 11.67 -11.92
N LEU A 113 -36.64 11.94 -11.55
CA LEU A 113 -35.43 11.66 -12.35
C LEU A 113 -34.50 10.75 -11.57
N ALA A 114 -33.66 10.00 -12.29
CA ALA A 114 -32.61 9.17 -11.71
C ALA A 114 -31.26 9.87 -11.89
N LYS A 115 -30.71 10.43 -10.80
CA LYS A 115 -29.37 11.02 -10.81
C LYS A 115 -28.33 9.92 -10.82
N PRO A 116 -27.34 9.92 -11.74
CA PRO A 116 -26.24 8.96 -11.74
C PRO A 116 -25.47 8.98 -10.41
N ALA A 117 -24.82 7.86 -10.09
CA ALA A 117 -23.99 7.76 -8.92
C ALA A 117 -22.83 8.76 -8.95
N ASP A 118 -22.58 9.39 -7.82
CA ASP A 118 -21.42 10.25 -7.57
C ASP A 118 -20.92 9.97 -6.16
N LEU A 119 -19.60 10.18 -5.93
CA LEU A 119 -19.00 9.97 -4.61
C LEU A 119 -19.32 11.16 -3.70
N ARG A 120 -19.78 10.85 -2.47
CA ARG A 120 -19.97 11.83 -1.39
C ARG A 120 -18.79 11.82 -0.41
N ALA A 121 -18.28 10.61 -0.10
CA ALA A 121 -17.19 10.42 0.84
C ALA A 121 -15.80 10.43 0.19
N GLY A 122 -15.68 10.92 -1.04
CA GLY A 122 -14.40 11.02 -1.75
C GLY A 122 -14.43 12.06 -2.86
N GLY A 123 -13.27 12.59 -3.16
CA GLY A 123 -13.14 13.63 -4.19
C GLY A 123 -11.72 14.17 -4.31
N ILE A 124 -11.61 15.27 -5.02
CA ILE A 124 -10.36 16.05 -5.12
C ILE A 124 -10.60 17.39 -4.45
N GLU A 125 -9.80 17.70 -3.43
CA GLU A 125 -9.82 18.98 -2.73
C GLU A 125 -8.59 19.79 -3.11
N MET A 126 -8.77 21.08 -3.31
CA MET A 126 -7.66 22.00 -3.58
C MET A 126 -7.06 22.48 -2.27
N VAL A 127 -5.92 21.94 -1.89
CA VAL A 127 -5.18 22.38 -0.70
C VAL A 127 -4.32 23.58 -1.07
N LEU A 128 -4.39 24.65 -0.28
CA LEU A 128 -3.72 25.94 -0.53
C LEU A 128 -4.10 26.58 -1.87
N GLY A 129 -5.24 26.21 -2.46
CA GLY A 129 -5.72 26.75 -3.73
C GLY A 129 -4.94 26.32 -4.98
N VAL A 130 -3.90 25.48 -4.82
CA VAL A 130 -2.98 25.09 -5.94
C VAL A 130 -2.86 23.58 -6.08
N LEU A 131 -2.86 22.83 -4.97
CA LEU A 131 -2.56 21.40 -4.99
C LEU A 131 -3.83 20.55 -4.97
N PRO A 132 -4.18 19.82 -6.05
CA PRO A 132 -5.30 18.88 -6.05
C PRO A 132 -4.94 17.64 -5.23
N VAL A 133 -5.56 17.46 -4.09
CA VAL A 133 -5.33 16.30 -3.19
C VAL A 133 -6.55 15.39 -3.24
N PRO A 134 -6.40 14.13 -3.67
CA PRO A 134 -7.46 13.15 -3.56
C PRO A 134 -7.70 12.77 -2.10
N HIS A 135 -8.96 12.62 -1.70
CA HIS A 135 -9.33 12.26 -0.34
C HIS A 135 -10.45 11.22 -0.29
N GLY A 136 -10.67 10.68 0.90
CA GLY A 136 -11.76 9.74 1.17
C GLY A 136 -11.63 8.43 0.40
N ASN A 137 -12.74 7.98 -0.18
CA ASN A 137 -12.83 6.67 -0.85
C ASN A 137 -11.87 6.49 -2.03
N LEU A 138 -11.36 7.59 -2.63
CA LEU A 138 -10.35 7.52 -3.69
C LEU A 138 -9.02 6.91 -3.21
N LEU A 139 -8.72 7.00 -1.92
CA LEU A 139 -7.48 6.46 -1.36
C LEU A 139 -7.55 4.96 -1.07
N LEU A 140 -8.75 4.35 -1.05
CA LEU A 140 -8.93 2.97 -0.63
C LEU A 140 -8.25 1.95 -1.54
N ALA A 141 -8.19 2.21 -2.84
CA ALA A 141 -7.45 1.34 -3.76
C ALA A 141 -5.94 1.37 -3.48
N ALA A 142 -5.39 2.55 -3.22
CA ALA A 142 -3.99 2.71 -2.84
C ALA A 142 -3.70 2.09 -1.46
N PHE A 143 -4.60 2.27 -0.51
CA PHE A 143 -4.50 1.68 0.83
C PHE A 143 -4.55 0.14 0.77
N GLY A 144 -5.54 -0.44 0.08
CA GLY A 144 -5.64 -1.89 -0.11
C GLY A 144 -4.40 -2.47 -0.79
N ALA A 145 -3.86 -1.76 -1.79
CA ALA A 145 -2.63 -2.14 -2.46
C ALA A 145 -1.41 -2.09 -1.52
N ALA A 146 -1.28 -1.03 -0.71
CA ALA A 146 -0.20 -0.88 0.25
C ALA A 146 -0.22 -2.00 1.30
N VAL A 147 -1.39 -2.24 1.91
CA VAL A 147 -1.55 -3.29 2.93
C VAL A 147 -1.25 -4.66 2.36
N ALA A 148 -1.85 -5.02 1.22
CA ALA A 148 -1.62 -6.32 0.59
C ALA A 148 -0.15 -6.52 0.21
N TYR A 149 0.48 -5.51 -0.39
CA TYR A 149 1.89 -5.58 -0.75
C TYR A 149 2.80 -5.74 0.47
N THR A 150 2.54 -5.00 1.54
CA THR A 150 3.31 -5.07 2.78
C THR A 150 3.18 -6.44 3.46
N LEU A 151 1.97 -7.01 3.47
CA LEU A 151 1.73 -8.36 3.97
C LEU A 151 2.51 -9.39 3.14
N LEU A 152 2.48 -9.30 1.82
CA LEU A 152 3.24 -10.19 0.94
C LEU A 152 4.76 -10.06 1.16
N ALA A 153 5.24 -8.84 1.42
CA ALA A 153 6.64 -8.60 1.74
C ALA A 153 7.02 -9.20 3.10
N GLY A 154 6.17 -9.03 4.12
CA GLY A 154 6.39 -9.58 5.46
C GLY A 154 6.37 -11.11 5.51
N TRP A 155 5.60 -11.76 4.63
CA TRP A 155 5.57 -13.23 4.49
C TRP A 155 6.62 -13.78 3.54
N SER A 156 7.44 -12.93 2.92
CA SER A 156 8.52 -13.40 2.06
C SER A 156 9.61 -14.09 2.88
N ARG A 157 9.95 -15.32 2.51
CA ARG A 157 11.06 -16.07 3.12
C ARG A 157 12.45 -15.56 2.72
N TRP A 158 12.50 -14.63 1.76
CA TRP A 158 13.76 -14.08 1.25
C TRP A 158 14.02 -12.72 1.88
N PRO A 159 15.15 -12.52 2.63
CA PRO A 159 15.47 -11.24 3.26
C PRO A 159 15.57 -10.08 2.25
N SER A 160 16.07 -10.37 1.04
CA SER A 160 16.20 -9.40 -0.05
C SER A 160 14.90 -9.19 -0.84
N LEU A 161 13.80 -9.89 -0.50
CA LEU A 161 12.54 -9.96 -1.26
C LEU A 161 12.71 -10.50 -2.70
N ARG A 162 13.91 -10.94 -3.05
CA ARG A 162 14.26 -11.52 -4.36
C ARG A 162 14.81 -12.93 -4.16
N PRO A 163 14.56 -13.85 -5.10
CA PRO A 163 15.26 -15.13 -5.10
C PRO A 163 16.77 -14.84 -5.18
N GLU A 164 17.53 -15.36 -4.24
CA GLU A 164 18.97 -15.30 -4.29
C GLU A 164 19.44 -16.21 -5.43
N PRO A 165 20.36 -15.77 -6.29
CA PRO A 165 20.95 -16.66 -7.27
C PRO A 165 21.57 -17.84 -6.53
N GLU A 166 21.32 -19.06 -7.00
CA GLU A 166 22.04 -20.22 -6.47
C GLU A 166 23.54 -19.94 -6.60
N PRO A 167 24.33 -20.18 -5.53
CA PRO A 167 25.77 -20.03 -5.60
C PRO A 167 26.29 -20.87 -6.75
N ASP A 168 27.03 -20.25 -7.65
CA ASP A 168 27.61 -20.94 -8.78
C ASP A 168 28.44 -22.11 -8.23
N PRO A 169 28.14 -23.37 -8.59
CA PRO A 169 28.89 -24.53 -8.12
C PRO A 169 30.41 -24.42 -8.44
N ALA A 170 30.78 -23.56 -9.36
CA ALA A 170 32.19 -23.23 -9.62
C ALA A 170 32.94 -22.64 -8.41
N TRP A 171 32.24 -22.06 -7.43
CA TRP A 171 32.86 -21.60 -6.17
C TRP A 171 33.25 -22.74 -5.24
N PHE A 172 32.69 -23.93 -5.44
CA PHE A 172 33.02 -25.16 -4.71
C PHE A 172 34.01 -26.06 -5.45
N VAL A 173 34.61 -25.59 -6.54
CA VAL A 173 35.76 -26.31 -7.10
C VAL A 173 36.88 -26.18 -6.07
N PRO A 174 37.20 -27.25 -5.30
CA PRO A 174 38.35 -27.20 -4.44
C PRO A 174 39.56 -26.88 -5.34
N PRO A 175 40.54 -26.09 -4.91
CA PRO A 175 41.69 -25.81 -5.70
C PRO A 175 42.40 -27.14 -6.01
N THR A 176 42.00 -27.73 -7.16
CA THR A 176 42.66 -28.89 -7.75
C THR A 176 43.93 -28.40 -8.38
N GLY A 177 44.95 -28.26 -7.57
CA GLY A 177 46.23 -27.79 -8.08
C GLY A 177 47.25 -27.58 -6.99
N TYR A 178 47.48 -28.55 -6.14
CA TYR A 178 48.84 -28.71 -5.60
C TYR A 178 49.61 -29.55 -6.61
N PRO A 179 50.55 -28.95 -7.34
CA PRO A 179 51.31 -29.68 -8.39
C PRO A 179 52.38 -30.63 -7.82
N ASP A 180 52.44 -30.86 -6.55
CA ASP A 180 53.39 -31.86 -6.01
C ASP A 180 52.74 -32.64 -4.87
N GLY A 181 52.86 -33.98 -4.99
CA GLY A 181 52.34 -35.03 -4.13
C GLY A 181 52.85 -35.00 -2.67
N THR A 182 52.95 -33.85 -2.06
CA THR A 182 53.21 -33.73 -0.62
C THR A 182 51.87 -33.84 0.10
N ALA A 183 51.63 -35.02 0.65
CA ALA A 183 50.52 -35.29 1.56
C ALA A 183 50.36 -34.16 2.57
N ARG A 184 49.17 -33.51 2.54
CA ARG A 184 48.76 -32.55 3.57
C ARG A 184 48.87 -33.22 4.92
N PRO A 185 49.62 -32.69 5.89
CA PRO A 185 49.64 -33.24 7.25
C PRO A 185 48.20 -33.25 7.78
N PRO A 186 47.81 -34.28 8.55
CA PRO A 186 46.45 -34.31 9.15
C PRO A 186 46.29 -33.03 9.99
N LEU A 187 45.21 -32.30 9.73
CA LEU A 187 44.81 -31.16 10.55
C LEU A 187 44.45 -31.73 11.94
N ASP A 188 45.38 -31.51 12.88
CA ASP A 188 45.15 -31.76 14.28
C ASP A 188 44.12 -30.75 14.75
N HIS A 189 42.92 -31.25 15.12
CA HIS A 189 41.77 -30.45 15.56
C HIS A 189 41.85 -30.06 17.04
N SER A 190 43.00 -30.11 17.65
CA SER A 190 43.24 -29.68 19.00
C SER A 190 43.95 -28.32 19.04
N GLY A 191 43.18 -27.23 19.04
CA GLY A 191 43.68 -25.91 19.34
C GLY A 191 43.36 -24.89 18.27
N GLY A 192 42.24 -24.20 18.44
CA GLY A 192 41.78 -23.16 17.52
C GLY A 192 42.70 -21.96 17.43
N THR A 193 43.06 -21.62 16.21
CA THR A 193 43.30 -20.26 15.78
C THR A 193 43.02 -20.21 14.27
N VAL A 194 41.96 -19.54 13.90
CA VAL A 194 41.62 -19.28 12.50
C VAL A 194 42.63 -18.27 11.97
N ALA A 195 43.59 -18.72 11.17
CA ALA A 195 44.51 -17.80 10.45
C ALA A 195 43.71 -17.05 9.39
N SER A 196 43.54 -15.73 9.55
CA SER A 196 42.99 -14.84 8.54
C SER A 196 43.92 -14.75 7.33
N PRO A 197 43.40 -14.81 6.09
CA PRO A 197 44.20 -14.72 4.89
C PRO A 197 44.46 -13.26 4.45
N VAL A 198 44.84 -12.38 5.34
CA VAL A 198 45.32 -11.04 4.97
C VAL A 198 46.76 -10.94 5.41
N GLY A 199 47.67 -10.95 4.43
CA GLY A 199 49.09 -10.78 4.65
C GLY A 199 49.41 -9.40 5.22
N TYR A 200 49.67 -9.35 6.51
CA TYR A 200 50.33 -8.21 7.13
C TYR A 200 51.85 -8.38 7.01
N PRO A 201 52.60 -7.32 6.72
CA PRO A 201 54.07 -7.38 6.68
C PRO A 201 54.57 -7.79 8.06
N GLU A 202 55.50 -8.71 8.06
CA GLU A 202 56.22 -9.25 9.22
C GLU A 202 56.88 -8.11 9.97
N GLY A 203 56.43 -7.82 11.19
CA GLY A 203 57.05 -6.82 12.07
C GLY A 203 56.12 -5.84 12.81
N ALA A 204 54.83 -5.80 12.52
CA ALA A 204 53.89 -4.93 13.24
C ALA A 204 53.13 -5.73 14.32
N ALA A 205 53.38 -5.45 15.58
CA ALA A 205 52.55 -5.98 16.68
C ALA A 205 51.14 -5.44 16.59
N PRO A 206 50.07 -6.30 16.75
CA PRO A 206 48.73 -5.81 16.76
C PRO A 206 48.46 -4.88 17.95
N PRO A 207 47.66 -3.81 17.76
CA PRO A 207 47.31 -2.94 18.86
C PRO A 207 46.52 -3.73 19.92
N PRO A 208 46.69 -3.41 21.23
CA PRO A 208 45.97 -4.07 22.29
C PRO A 208 44.43 -3.86 22.12
N VAL A 209 43.70 -4.97 22.09
CA VAL A 209 42.25 -4.93 22.09
C VAL A 209 41.80 -4.47 23.48
N SER A 210 41.39 -3.21 23.61
CA SER A 210 40.76 -2.69 24.82
C SER A 210 39.41 -3.41 25.00
N SER A 211 39.36 -4.34 25.94
CA SER A 211 38.10 -4.90 26.43
C SER A 211 37.41 -3.85 27.32
N GLU A 212 36.79 -2.86 26.70
CA GLU A 212 35.91 -1.94 27.39
C GLU A 212 34.59 -2.69 27.66
N PRO A 213 34.18 -2.82 28.92
CA PRO A 213 32.91 -3.47 29.21
C PRO A 213 31.78 -2.66 28.62
N ALA A 214 30.91 -3.30 27.79
CA ALA A 214 29.74 -2.69 27.21
C ALA A 214 28.90 -2.01 28.29
N ALA A 215 28.67 -0.71 28.14
CA ALA A 215 27.80 0.04 29.02
C ALA A 215 26.40 -0.62 29.10
N PRO A 216 25.82 -0.77 30.28
CA PRO A 216 24.49 -1.35 30.42
C PRO A 216 23.46 -0.49 29.69
N TRP A 217 22.56 -1.13 28.97
CA TRP A 217 21.46 -0.49 28.25
C TRP A 217 20.65 0.42 29.21
N PRO A 218 20.26 1.63 28.79
CA PRO A 218 19.40 2.46 29.62
C PRO A 218 18.07 1.73 29.88
N ALA A 219 17.66 1.72 31.13
CA ALA A 219 16.38 1.12 31.55
C ALA A 219 15.21 1.77 30.82
N PRO A 220 14.18 1.02 30.42
CA PRO A 220 12.99 1.61 29.81
C PRO A 220 12.33 2.61 30.76
N PRO A 221 11.72 3.70 30.25
CA PRO A 221 11.04 4.67 31.07
C PRO A 221 9.92 3.98 31.88
N ALA A 222 9.82 4.35 33.15
CA ALA A 222 8.80 3.82 34.06
C ALA A 222 7.40 4.08 33.49
N ALA A 223 6.55 3.04 33.53
CA ALA A 223 5.15 3.18 33.14
C ALA A 223 4.46 4.25 34.03
N PRO A 224 3.56 5.08 33.46
CA PRO A 224 2.80 6.06 34.24
C PRO A 224 1.98 5.34 35.33
N ALA A 225 2.01 5.88 36.53
CA ALA A 225 1.27 5.34 37.66
C ALA A 225 -0.24 5.31 37.37
N PRO A 226 -0.97 4.27 37.79
CA PRO A 226 -2.42 4.24 37.64
C PRO A 226 -3.06 5.41 38.42
N PRO A 227 -4.16 6.03 37.89
CA PRO A 227 -4.84 7.11 38.58
C PRO A 227 -5.38 6.63 39.92
N ALA A 228 -5.25 7.47 40.93
CA ALA A 228 -5.73 7.20 42.29
C ALA A 228 -7.24 6.92 42.28
N PRO A 229 -7.73 5.89 43.02
CA PRO A 229 -9.16 5.66 43.13
C PRO A 229 -9.83 6.81 43.90
N GLY A 230 -10.71 7.57 43.21
CA GLY A 230 -11.48 8.63 43.84
C GLY A 230 -11.58 9.97 43.10
N ALA A 231 -10.98 10.15 41.93
CA ALA A 231 -11.22 11.36 41.13
C ALA A 231 -12.60 11.27 40.46
N ALA A 232 -13.60 11.89 41.09
CA ALA A 232 -14.94 12.01 40.50
C ALA A 232 -14.89 12.88 39.25
N GLU A 233 -15.45 12.34 38.15
CA GLU A 233 -15.64 13.02 36.89
C GLU A 233 -16.59 14.23 37.09
N PRO A 234 -16.25 15.45 36.62
CA PRO A 234 -17.15 16.59 36.73
C PRO A 234 -18.38 16.42 35.85
N PRO A 235 -19.58 16.85 36.26
CA PRO A 235 -20.80 16.70 35.48
C PRO A 235 -20.72 17.49 34.16
N ARG A 236 -21.05 16.84 33.08
CA ARG A 236 -21.21 17.46 31.75
C ARG A 236 -22.51 18.26 31.78
N GLY A 237 -22.38 19.59 31.66
CA GLY A 237 -23.49 20.51 31.38
C GLY A 237 -23.72 20.63 29.87
#